data_7e1afec463f9c70bfb9969be0a405fd5
#
_entry.id   7e1afec463f9c70bfb9969be0a405fd5
#
_cell.length_a   1.000
_cell.length_b   1.000
_cell.length_c   1.000
_cell.angle_alpha   90.00
_cell.angle_beta   90.00
_cell.angle_gamma   90.00
#
_symmetry.space_group_name_H-M   'P 1'
#
loop_
_entity.id
_entity.type
_entity.pdbx_description
1 polymer ?
#
loop_
_entity_poly.entity_id
_entity_poly.type
_entity_poly.pdbx_seq_one_letter_code
_entity_poly.pdbx_strand_id
1 'polypeptide(L)'
;MAERYVAYVGSYTYIGNSQGLTIFDVDVEKGVFTRRKEVAVSNASYVRISADNKFLYSVTDEGIVAFKILPDGDLEKINTASIRGMRGCFIELYEEKGFLFVAGYHDGKMTALRIREDGGVGDICDSFYDKGMGSVAERSTIPHISCVRMTPDKEYVCVVDLGIDQMKIFRLNPELGKLRLVDILRCEQNSAPRNIMFSHDGRFMYMISELKNEIWVYSYDNSTGYPQFELIQRISSLGKKHSNVNAAMRIRFSRGNNYVLCSNVGDNSAGVFEIDHETGLLKKVCVLPVSGSYPKDVGMLPGEKYLYSVNHEDGTITCFTMDYEKMCFSMHCAPVHVDQPNCCAIAELSVG
;
A
#
# COMPACT_ATOMS: atom_id res chain seq x y z
N MET A 1 2.48 -22.07 20.33
CA MET A 1 2.12 -20.76 20.93
C MET A 1 0.96 -20.23 20.11
N ALA A 2 -0.08 -19.65 20.74
CA ALA A 2 -1.19 -19.10 20.00
C ALA A 2 -0.72 -17.80 19.32
N GLU A 3 -0.87 -17.68 18.01
CA GLU A 3 -0.61 -16.46 17.27
C GLU A 3 -1.70 -15.43 17.59
N ARG A 4 -1.29 -14.20 17.84
CA ARG A 4 -2.20 -13.08 18.05
C ARG A 4 -2.03 -12.07 16.94
N TYR A 5 -3.15 -11.59 16.39
CA TYR A 5 -3.13 -10.61 15.31
C TYR A 5 -3.72 -9.29 15.80
N VAL A 6 -3.05 -8.20 15.48
CA VAL A 6 -3.47 -6.83 15.79
C VAL A 6 -3.45 -6.00 14.52
N ALA A 7 -4.58 -5.35 14.23
CA ALA A 7 -4.68 -4.43 13.09
C ALA A 7 -4.56 -2.97 13.55
N TYR A 8 -3.81 -2.20 12.78
CA TYR A 8 -3.66 -0.75 12.91
C TYR A 8 -4.30 -0.09 11.70
N VAL A 9 -5.39 0.63 11.94
CA VAL A 9 -6.14 1.31 10.90
C VAL A 9 -5.84 2.79 10.95
N GLY A 10 -5.26 3.31 9.89
CA GLY A 10 -4.94 4.72 9.74
C GLY A 10 -6.11 5.50 9.15
N SER A 11 -6.41 6.66 9.72
CA SER A 11 -7.54 7.51 9.37
C SER A 11 -7.14 8.97 9.21
N TYR A 12 -7.92 9.73 8.43
CA TYR A 12 -7.85 11.19 8.47
C TYR A 12 -8.50 11.72 9.74
N THR A 13 -8.03 12.89 10.19
CA THR A 13 -8.51 13.57 11.41
C THR A 13 -9.07 14.97 11.15
N TYR A 14 -9.03 15.46 9.91
CA TYR A 14 -9.53 16.80 9.57
C TYR A 14 -11.06 16.85 9.44
N ILE A 15 -11.71 15.71 9.30
CA ILE A 15 -13.18 15.55 9.31
C ILE A 15 -13.52 14.35 10.22
N GLY A 16 -14.61 14.48 10.99
CA GLY A 16 -15.06 13.40 11.89
C GLY A 16 -14.39 13.43 13.27
N ASN A 17 -14.47 12.32 13.97
CA ASN A 17 -14.01 12.16 15.36
C ASN A 17 -12.79 11.25 15.52
N SER A 18 -12.17 10.82 14.40
CA SER A 18 -10.99 9.94 14.46
C SER A 18 -9.82 10.62 15.16
N GLN A 19 -9.10 9.88 16.00
CA GLN A 19 -7.81 10.31 16.58
C GLN A 19 -6.62 9.97 15.67
N GLY A 20 -6.84 9.29 14.52
CA GLY A 20 -5.82 8.97 13.52
C GLY A 20 -5.48 7.51 13.42
N LEU A 21 -5.07 6.84 14.48
CA LEU A 21 -4.83 5.39 14.47
C LEU A 21 -5.84 4.69 15.36
N THR A 22 -6.53 3.68 14.82
CA THR A 22 -7.39 2.78 15.61
C THR A 22 -6.75 1.40 15.68
N ILE A 23 -6.66 0.83 16.88
CA ILE A 23 -6.12 -0.50 17.15
C ILE A 23 -7.27 -1.50 17.31
N PHE A 24 -7.17 -2.63 16.61
CA PHE A 24 -8.12 -3.74 16.70
C PHE A 24 -7.40 -5.04 17.04
N ASP A 25 -8.00 -5.86 17.90
CA ASP A 25 -7.69 -7.29 17.96
C ASP A 25 -8.37 -7.97 16.76
N VAL A 26 -7.66 -8.88 16.10
CA VAL A 26 -8.18 -9.60 14.93
C VAL A 26 -8.23 -11.09 15.22
N ASP A 27 -9.44 -11.64 15.22
CA ASP A 27 -9.64 -13.09 15.25
C ASP A 27 -9.66 -13.61 13.81
N VAL A 28 -8.51 -14.13 13.37
CA VAL A 28 -8.32 -14.60 11.98
C VAL A 28 -9.12 -15.84 11.66
N GLU A 29 -9.43 -16.67 12.67
CA GLU A 29 -10.25 -17.87 12.49
C GLU A 29 -11.74 -17.55 12.32
N LYS A 30 -12.18 -16.47 12.96
CA LYS A 30 -13.57 -16.01 12.88
C LYS A 30 -13.77 -14.81 11.93
N GLY A 31 -12.71 -14.22 11.39
CA GLY A 31 -12.81 -13.06 10.50
C GLY A 31 -13.38 -11.80 11.18
N VAL A 32 -13.05 -11.56 12.45
CA VAL A 32 -13.66 -10.50 13.26
C VAL A 32 -12.62 -9.50 13.72
N PHE A 33 -12.94 -8.20 13.58
CA PHE A 33 -12.18 -7.08 14.13
C PHE A 33 -12.85 -6.56 15.40
N THR A 34 -12.16 -6.57 16.53
CA THR A 34 -12.65 -6.04 17.81
C THR A 34 -11.87 -4.77 18.16
N ARG A 35 -12.56 -3.63 18.19
CA ARG A 35 -11.95 -2.33 18.50
C ARG A 35 -11.41 -2.31 19.94
N ARG A 36 -10.16 -1.83 20.10
CA ARG A 36 -9.53 -1.67 21.41
C ARG A 36 -9.46 -0.22 21.83
N LYS A 37 -8.72 0.59 21.09
CA LYS A 37 -8.49 2.01 21.40
C LYS A 37 -8.04 2.80 20.18
N GLU A 38 -7.94 4.10 20.35
CA GLU A 38 -7.33 5.00 19.40
C GLU A 38 -6.03 5.60 19.93
N VAL A 39 -5.14 5.94 19.01
CA VAL A 39 -3.87 6.64 19.28
C VAL A 39 -3.83 7.91 18.43
N ALA A 40 -3.52 9.03 19.07
CA ALA A 40 -3.53 10.33 18.40
C ALA A 40 -2.35 10.45 17.41
N VAL A 41 -2.69 10.57 16.12
CA VAL A 41 -1.78 10.84 15.01
C VAL A 41 -2.54 11.68 13.98
N SER A 42 -2.08 12.89 13.69
CA SER A 42 -2.76 13.75 12.71
C SER A 42 -2.72 13.10 11.31
N ASN A 43 -3.89 12.90 10.72
CA ASN A 43 -4.07 12.40 9.36
C ASN A 43 -3.23 11.17 9.00
N ALA A 44 -3.30 10.11 9.81
CA ALA A 44 -2.59 8.84 9.64
C ALA A 44 -3.04 8.10 8.36
N SER A 45 -2.80 8.70 7.19
CA SER A 45 -3.31 8.21 5.91
C SER A 45 -2.63 6.96 5.37
N TYR A 46 -1.46 6.60 5.90
CA TYR A 46 -0.75 5.38 5.56
C TYR A 46 0.10 4.88 6.73
N VAL A 47 0.06 3.58 6.96
CA VAL A 47 0.87 2.92 7.99
C VAL A 47 1.68 1.77 7.38
N ARG A 48 2.88 1.55 7.91
CA ARG A 48 3.76 0.45 7.56
C ARG A 48 4.33 -0.19 8.81
N ILE A 49 4.28 -1.52 8.89
CA ILE A 49 4.85 -2.31 9.98
C ILE A 49 6.20 -2.85 9.50
N SER A 50 7.20 -2.93 10.38
CA SER A 50 8.49 -3.59 10.14
C SER A 50 8.29 -5.09 9.93
N ALA A 51 9.20 -5.73 9.19
CA ALA A 51 9.11 -7.17 8.86
C ALA A 51 9.08 -8.07 10.11
N ASP A 52 9.75 -7.64 11.18
CA ASP A 52 9.80 -8.34 12.47
C ASP A 52 8.63 -8.01 13.41
N ASN A 53 7.65 -7.21 12.93
CA ASN A 53 6.49 -6.73 13.68
C ASN A 53 6.81 -5.94 14.99
N LYS A 54 8.02 -5.36 15.11
CA LYS A 54 8.41 -4.60 16.31
C LYS A 54 8.12 -3.11 16.21
N PHE A 55 8.04 -2.57 14.99
CA PHE A 55 7.86 -1.14 14.77
C PHE A 55 6.72 -0.85 13.80
N LEU A 56 6.05 0.27 14.04
CA LEU A 56 5.04 0.83 13.14
C LEU A 56 5.43 2.25 12.79
N TYR A 57 5.37 2.56 11.50
CA TYR A 57 5.59 3.90 10.96
C TYR A 57 4.28 4.41 10.35
N SER A 58 3.89 5.61 10.74
CA SER A 58 2.71 6.26 10.19
C SER A 58 3.05 7.60 9.57
N VAL A 59 2.42 7.88 8.44
CA VAL A 59 2.36 9.24 7.93
C VAL A 59 1.60 10.12 8.92
N THR A 60 2.03 11.36 9.08
CA THR A 60 1.37 12.42 9.85
C THR A 60 1.54 13.76 9.13
N ASP A 61 0.78 14.80 9.48
CA ASP A 61 0.94 16.13 8.89
C ASP A 61 2.34 16.73 9.13
N GLU A 62 2.99 16.33 10.22
CA GLU A 62 4.35 16.75 10.57
C GLU A 62 5.45 16.00 9.83
N GLY A 63 5.13 14.86 9.21
CA GLY A 63 6.06 13.98 8.51
C GLY A 63 5.80 12.50 8.77
N ILE A 64 6.70 11.82 9.47
CA ILE A 64 6.58 10.40 9.85
C ILE A 64 6.72 10.24 11.36
N VAL A 65 5.78 9.54 11.98
CA VAL A 65 5.87 9.12 13.37
C VAL A 65 6.22 7.63 13.44
N ALA A 66 7.16 7.29 14.33
CA ALA A 66 7.57 5.93 14.64
C ALA A 66 7.04 5.50 16.00
N PHE A 67 6.57 4.26 16.07
CA PHE A 67 6.11 3.60 17.27
C PHE A 67 6.82 2.25 17.43
N LYS A 68 7.07 1.88 18.67
CA LYS A 68 7.36 0.51 19.06
C LYS A 68 6.04 -0.23 19.26
N ILE A 69 5.92 -1.42 18.71
CA ILE A 69 4.77 -2.32 18.95
C ILE A 69 5.11 -3.12 20.21
N LEU A 70 4.27 -2.98 21.22
CA LEU A 70 4.42 -3.70 22.49
C LEU A 70 3.92 -5.15 22.38
N PRO A 71 4.30 -6.05 23.29
CA PRO A 71 3.88 -7.47 23.23
C PRO A 71 2.37 -7.68 23.21
N ASP A 72 1.61 -6.75 23.79
CA ASP A 72 0.15 -6.76 23.77
C ASP A 72 -0.45 -6.10 22.50
N GLY A 73 0.39 -5.57 21.61
CA GLY A 73 0.01 -4.86 20.39
C GLY A 73 -0.32 -3.38 20.61
N ASP A 74 -0.08 -2.85 21.80
CA ASP A 74 -0.15 -1.42 22.03
C ASP A 74 1.04 -0.69 21.39
N LEU A 75 0.89 0.63 21.21
CA LEU A 75 1.91 1.45 20.56
C LEU A 75 2.56 2.40 21.57
N GLU A 76 3.89 2.36 21.63
CA GLU A 76 4.72 3.32 22.36
C GLU A 76 5.41 4.24 21.34
N LYS A 77 5.13 5.56 21.41
CA LYS A 77 5.72 6.53 20.49
C LYS A 77 7.22 6.68 20.76
N ILE A 78 8.02 6.50 19.68
CA ILE A 78 9.46 6.73 19.73
C ILE A 78 9.78 8.19 19.40
N ASN A 79 9.42 8.63 18.18
CA ASN A 79 9.63 10.02 17.76
C ASN A 79 8.77 10.38 16.55
N THR A 80 8.83 11.66 16.19
CA THR A 80 8.33 12.18 14.92
C THR A 80 9.47 12.89 14.18
N ALA A 81 9.58 12.68 12.88
CA ALA A 81 10.58 13.32 12.03
C ALA A 81 9.91 14.01 10.83
N SER A 82 10.32 15.26 10.58
CA SER A 82 9.82 16.02 9.43
C SER A 82 10.42 15.51 8.12
N ILE A 83 9.58 15.42 7.09
CA ILE A 83 10.02 15.15 5.70
C ILE A 83 10.34 16.44 4.93
N ARG A 84 10.20 17.60 5.57
CA ARG A 84 10.42 18.95 4.97
C ARG A 84 9.66 19.12 3.66
N GLY A 85 8.41 18.72 3.63
CA GLY A 85 7.49 18.75 2.49
C GLY A 85 6.06 18.63 2.96
N MET A 86 5.14 18.47 2.00
CA MET A 86 3.74 18.18 2.30
C MET A 86 3.59 16.75 2.84
N ARG A 87 2.44 16.45 3.45
CA ARG A 87 2.15 15.13 4.00
C ARG A 87 2.39 14.01 2.98
N GLY A 88 3.08 12.98 3.42
CA GLY A 88 3.29 11.76 2.63
C GLY A 88 1.99 10.98 2.39
N CYS A 89 2.04 10.02 1.47
CA CYS A 89 0.92 9.14 1.15
C CYS A 89 1.32 7.65 1.12
N PHE A 90 2.62 7.36 1.18
CA PHE A 90 3.14 6.00 1.13
C PHE A 90 4.48 5.91 1.85
N ILE A 91 4.75 4.77 2.50
CA ILE A 91 6.01 4.46 3.19
C ILE A 91 6.54 3.12 2.67
N GLU A 92 7.81 3.07 2.31
CA GLU A 92 8.56 1.85 2.07
C GLU A 92 9.74 1.75 3.03
N LEU A 93 10.01 0.53 3.50
CA LEU A 93 11.12 0.24 4.41
C LEU A 93 12.20 -0.58 3.70
N TYR A 94 13.45 -0.20 3.90
CA TYR A 94 14.62 -1.01 3.60
C TYR A 94 15.39 -1.21 4.91
N GLU A 95 14.87 -2.12 5.73
CA GLU A 95 15.29 -2.30 7.12
C GLU A 95 16.71 -2.82 7.25
N GLU A 96 17.14 -3.72 6.34
CA GLU A 96 18.49 -4.30 6.30
C GLU A 96 19.59 -3.24 6.21
N LYS A 97 19.30 -2.08 5.63
CA LYS A 97 20.24 -0.94 5.49
C LYS A 97 19.80 0.30 6.26
N GLY A 98 18.71 0.19 7.04
CA GLY A 98 18.21 1.27 7.89
C GLY A 98 17.68 2.47 7.11
N PHE A 99 16.86 2.24 6.07
CA PHE A 99 16.22 3.32 5.31
C PHE A 99 14.69 3.23 5.33
N LEU A 100 14.08 4.41 5.31
CA LEU A 100 12.67 4.62 5.11
C LEU A 100 12.47 5.62 3.98
N PHE A 101 11.61 5.28 3.02
CA PHE A 101 11.26 6.13 1.89
C PHE A 101 9.81 6.58 1.97
N VAL A 102 9.57 7.86 1.68
CA VAL A 102 8.24 8.47 1.72
C VAL A 102 7.89 9.02 0.35
N ALA A 103 6.72 8.63 -0.17
CA ALA A 103 6.11 9.25 -1.33
C ALA A 103 5.23 10.42 -0.91
N GLY A 104 5.38 11.58 -1.55
CA GLY A 104 4.58 12.80 -1.37
C GLY A 104 3.72 13.07 -2.58
N TYR A 105 2.43 12.85 -2.44
CA TYR A 105 1.46 13.03 -3.52
C TYR A 105 1.24 14.51 -3.88
N HIS A 106 1.12 15.36 -2.84
CA HIS A 106 0.68 16.74 -3.04
C HIS A 106 1.77 17.66 -3.60
N ASP A 107 3.02 17.36 -3.33
CA ASP A 107 4.18 18.16 -3.75
C ASP A 107 5.10 17.44 -4.73
N GLY A 108 4.74 16.22 -5.16
CA GLY A 108 5.56 15.42 -6.07
C GLY A 108 6.95 15.13 -5.50
N LYS A 109 7.07 14.98 -4.18
CA LYS A 109 8.33 14.77 -3.49
C LYS A 109 8.55 13.32 -3.09
N MET A 110 9.76 12.82 -3.28
CA MET A 110 10.24 11.63 -2.61
C MET A 110 11.30 12.00 -1.57
N THR A 111 11.21 11.40 -0.38
CA THR A 111 12.15 11.64 0.71
C THR A 111 12.70 10.31 1.23
N ALA A 112 14.02 10.21 1.34
CA ALA A 112 14.72 9.09 1.97
C ALA A 112 15.24 9.52 3.35
N LEU A 113 14.92 8.74 4.39
CA LEU A 113 15.34 8.97 5.77
C LEU A 113 16.08 7.75 6.32
N ARG A 114 16.90 7.97 7.34
CA ARG A 114 17.47 6.86 8.11
C ARG A 114 16.44 6.29 9.09
N ILE A 115 16.55 4.99 9.35
CA ILE A 115 15.94 4.36 10.53
C ILE A 115 17.05 4.23 11.57
N ARG A 116 16.75 4.64 12.80
CA ARG A 116 17.69 4.56 13.94
C ARG A 116 17.67 3.13 14.52
N GLU A 117 18.68 2.81 15.32
CA GLU A 117 18.78 1.50 16.00
C GLU A 117 17.62 1.22 16.95
N ASP A 118 17.02 2.26 17.53
CA ASP A 118 15.84 2.16 18.40
C ASP A 118 14.51 2.04 17.62
N GLY A 119 14.57 1.97 16.28
CA GLY A 119 13.42 1.95 15.37
C GLY A 119 12.85 3.34 15.08
N GLY A 120 13.39 4.40 15.65
CA GLY A 120 12.95 5.76 15.37
C GLY A 120 13.35 6.25 13.98
N VAL A 121 12.66 7.28 13.50
CA VAL A 121 12.98 7.93 12.23
C VAL A 121 14.11 8.94 12.47
N GLY A 122 15.20 8.81 11.68
CA GLY A 122 16.38 9.67 11.72
C GLY A 122 16.35 10.77 10.68
N ASP A 123 17.53 11.22 10.29
CA ASP A 123 17.71 12.35 9.37
C ASP A 123 17.35 12.03 7.93
N ILE A 124 17.00 13.07 7.18
CA ILE A 124 16.83 13.00 5.73
C ILE A 124 18.22 12.81 5.09
N CYS A 125 18.38 11.71 4.36
CA CYS A 125 19.61 11.42 3.61
C CYS A 125 19.59 12.03 2.21
N ASP A 126 18.40 11.92 1.57
CA ASP A 126 18.18 12.44 0.23
C ASP A 126 16.71 12.78 0.00
N SER A 127 16.46 13.64 -0.96
CA SER A 127 15.09 13.92 -1.43
C SER A 127 15.15 14.57 -2.80
N PHE A 128 14.09 14.41 -3.59
CA PHE A 128 13.91 15.18 -4.81
C PHE A 128 12.43 15.54 -5.00
N TYR A 129 12.19 16.64 -5.68
CA TYR A 129 10.90 17.00 -6.23
C TYR A 129 10.87 16.54 -7.68
N ASP A 130 9.86 15.80 -8.06
CA ASP A 130 9.69 15.38 -9.44
C ASP A 130 9.31 16.57 -10.31
N LYS A 131 9.64 16.51 -11.59
CA LYS A 131 9.43 17.58 -12.56
C LYS A 131 8.89 16.98 -13.85
N GLY A 132 7.94 17.65 -14.41
CA GLY A 132 7.33 17.27 -15.67
C GLY A 132 5.92 17.81 -15.79
N MET A 133 5.36 17.66 -16.95
CA MET A 133 3.95 17.88 -17.22
C MET A 133 3.37 16.55 -17.68
N GLY A 134 2.27 16.17 -17.07
CA GLY A 134 1.50 15.02 -17.49
C GLY A 134 0.60 15.35 -18.68
N SER A 135 -0.36 14.48 -18.91
CA SER A 135 -1.42 14.71 -19.89
C SER A 135 -2.43 15.75 -19.41
N VAL A 136 -3.33 16.17 -20.28
CA VAL A 136 -4.39 17.16 -19.98
C VAL A 136 -5.52 16.58 -19.09
N ALA A 137 -5.43 15.31 -18.69
CA ALA A 137 -6.45 14.69 -17.83
C ALA A 137 -6.39 15.24 -16.41
N GLU A 138 -7.53 15.27 -15.74
CA GLU A 138 -7.82 15.97 -14.47
C GLU A 138 -6.89 15.63 -13.29
N ARG A 139 -6.00 14.72 -13.33
CA ARG A 139 -5.03 14.39 -12.27
C ARG A 139 -3.61 14.22 -12.79
N SER A 140 -3.35 14.60 -14.03
CA SER A 140 -2.10 14.34 -14.73
C SER A 140 -1.47 15.62 -15.26
N THR A 141 -1.58 16.74 -14.55
CA THR A 141 -1.01 18.02 -14.99
C THR A 141 0.32 18.32 -14.32
N ILE A 142 0.54 17.81 -13.12
CA ILE A 142 1.74 18.02 -12.31
C ILE A 142 2.18 16.70 -11.67
N PRO A 143 3.43 16.57 -11.21
CA PRO A 143 3.90 15.40 -10.52
C PRO A 143 3.11 15.06 -9.25
N HIS A 144 2.78 13.79 -9.10
CA HIS A 144 2.13 13.21 -7.92
C HIS A 144 2.77 11.86 -7.59
N ILE A 145 3.83 11.86 -6.79
CA ILE A 145 4.48 10.62 -6.36
C ILE A 145 3.55 9.86 -5.40
N SER A 146 3.08 8.70 -5.83
CA SER A 146 2.05 7.91 -5.13
C SER A 146 2.57 6.65 -4.47
N CYS A 147 3.73 6.13 -4.91
CA CYS A 147 4.30 4.90 -4.40
C CYS A 147 5.83 4.91 -4.52
N VAL A 148 6.48 4.31 -3.55
CA VAL A 148 7.92 3.98 -3.57
C VAL A 148 8.09 2.52 -3.21
N ARG A 149 8.89 1.76 -3.97
CA ARG A 149 9.19 0.35 -3.68
C ARG A 149 10.65 0.04 -3.97
N MET A 150 11.24 -0.78 -3.09
CA MET A 150 12.49 -1.45 -3.42
C MET A 150 12.26 -2.58 -4.41
N THR A 151 13.18 -2.77 -5.35
CA THR A 151 13.23 -4.00 -6.15
C THR A 151 13.55 -5.21 -5.25
N PRO A 152 13.15 -6.44 -5.65
CA PRO A 152 13.38 -7.64 -4.83
C PRO A 152 14.84 -7.90 -4.50
N ASP A 153 15.75 -7.61 -5.43
CA ASP A 153 17.21 -7.71 -5.28
C ASP A 153 17.82 -6.60 -4.40
N LYS A 154 17.01 -5.62 -3.97
CA LYS A 154 17.41 -4.46 -3.15
C LYS A 154 18.42 -3.51 -3.81
N GLU A 155 18.58 -3.59 -5.13
CA GLU A 155 19.50 -2.75 -5.88
C GLU A 155 18.90 -1.39 -6.24
N TYR A 156 17.58 -1.33 -6.43
CA TYR A 156 16.91 -0.13 -6.92
C TYR A 156 15.71 0.28 -6.08
N VAL A 157 15.44 1.58 -6.13
CA VAL A 157 14.23 2.23 -5.59
C VAL A 157 13.37 2.67 -6.76
N CYS A 158 12.21 2.08 -6.91
CA CYS A 158 11.20 2.43 -7.90
C CYS A 158 10.25 3.48 -7.32
N VAL A 159 10.14 4.63 -7.98
CA VAL A 159 9.31 5.78 -7.57
C VAL A 159 8.25 6.02 -8.63
N VAL A 160 7.01 5.76 -8.28
CA VAL A 160 5.87 5.85 -9.19
C VAL A 160 5.24 7.23 -9.08
N ASP A 161 5.16 7.92 -10.20
CA ASP A 161 4.50 9.21 -10.32
C ASP A 161 3.28 9.10 -11.25
N LEU A 162 2.11 9.15 -10.65
CA LEU A 162 0.85 9.03 -11.37
C LEU A 162 0.48 10.29 -12.15
N GLY A 163 1.00 11.44 -11.73
CA GLY A 163 0.69 12.73 -12.36
C GLY A 163 1.37 12.92 -13.71
N ILE A 164 2.46 12.22 -13.97
CA ILE A 164 3.23 12.32 -15.23
C ILE A 164 3.43 10.97 -15.93
N ASP A 165 2.64 9.97 -15.57
CA ASP A 165 2.61 8.64 -16.19
C ASP A 165 3.99 7.96 -16.26
N GLN A 166 4.75 7.96 -15.13
CA GLN A 166 6.12 7.43 -15.09
C GLN A 166 6.41 6.65 -13.81
N MET A 167 7.34 5.72 -13.93
CA MET A 167 8.07 5.16 -12.78
C MET A 167 9.56 5.45 -12.97
N LYS A 168 10.17 6.18 -12.05
CA LYS A 168 11.60 6.45 -12.01
C LYS A 168 12.32 5.40 -11.20
N ILE A 169 13.45 4.95 -11.67
CA ILE A 169 14.26 3.88 -11.09
C ILE A 169 15.57 4.48 -10.64
N PHE A 170 15.82 4.43 -9.34
CA PHE A 170 17.04 4.97 -8.73
C PHE A 170 17.89 3.85 -8.16
N ARG A 171 19.21 3.97 -8.27
CA ARG A 171 20.16 3.18 -7.49
C ARG A 171 20.45 3.90 -6.18
N LEU A 172 20.32 3.19 -5.07
CA LEU A 172 20.68 3.69 -3.75
C LEU A 172 22.15 3.42 -3.47
N ASN A 173 22.88 4.44 -3.03
CA ASN A 173 24.14 4.25 -2.34
C ASN A 173 23.85 4.03 -0.84
N PRO A 174 24.00 2.82 -0.29
CA PRO A 174 23.57 2.54 1.08
C PRO A 174 24.45 3.17 2.16
N GLU A 175 25.70 3.57 1.83
CA GLU A 175 26.60 4.23 2.76
C GLU A 175 26.22 5.71 2.92
N LEU A 176 26.03 6.39 1.81
CA LEU A 176 25.73 7.82 1.78
C LEU A 176 24.23 8.12 1.86
N GLY A 177 23.37 7.14 1.62
CA GLY A 177 21.93 7.32 1.52
C GLY A 177 21.49 8.14 0.30
N LYS A 178 22.35 8.23 -0.73
CA LYS A 178 22.10 9.04 -1.93
C LYS A 178 21.51 8.21 -3.06
N LEU A 179 20.55 8.81 -3.76
CA LEU A 179 19.85 8.23 -4.89
C LEU A 179 20.35 8.79 -6.21
N ARG A 180 20.64 7.91 -7.14
CA ARG A 180 21.02 8.26 -8.50
C ARG A 180 20.02 7.69 -9.48
N LEU A 181 19.38 8.54 -10.28
CA LEU A 181 18.47 8.10 -11.35
C LEU A 181 19.24 7.20 -12.33
N VAL A 182 18.67 6.04 -12.61
CA VAL A 182 19.22 5.03 -13.53
C VAL A 182 18.38 4.95 -14.79
N ASP A 183 17.03 4.89 -14.63
CA ASP A 183 16.12 4.73 -15.75
C ASP A 183 14.74 5.32 -15.45
N ILE A 184 13.90 5.41 -16.49
CA ILE A 184 12.53 5.88 -16.43
C ILE A 184 11.66 4.93 -17.27
N LEU A 185 10.81 4.15 -16.60
CA LEU A 185 9.72 3.42 -17.26
C LEU A 185 8.58 4.40 -17.55
N ARG A 186 8.38 4.69 -18.84
CA ARG A 186 7.26 5.51 -19.30
C ARG A 186 6.02 4.65 -19.48
N CYS A 187 4.97 5.00 -18.78
CA CYS A 187 3.67 4.37 -18.91
C CYS A 187 2.88 4.99 -20.06
N GLU A 188 1.78 4.34 -20.43
CA GLU A 188 0.84 4.89 -21.38
C GLU A 188 0.26 6.21 -20.89
N GLN A 189 0.10 7.16 -21.79
CA GLN A 189 -0.48 8.46 -21.46
C GLN A 189 -1.90 8.33 -20.87
N ASN A 190 -2.21 9.10 -19.86
CA ASN A 190 -3.46 9.03 -19.08
C ASN A 190 -3.68 7.67 -18.40
N SER A 191 -2.63 6.99 -17.99
CA SER A 191 -2.74 5.76 -17.24
C SER A 191 -2.81 5.99 -15.72
N ALA A 192 -2.14 7.02 -15.24
CA ALA A 192 -1.96 7.30 -13.82
C ALA A 192 -1.51 6.03 -13.06
N PRO A 193 -0.28 5.56 -13.28
CA PRO A 193 0.28 4.44 -12.53
C PRO A 193 0.32 4.82 -11.04
N ARG A 194 -0.32 4.02 -10.17
CA ARG A 194 -0.54 4.46 -8.78
C ARG A 194 0.28 3.69 -7.76
N ASN A 195 0.30 2.38 -7.87
CA ASN A 195 0.93 1.53 -6.87
C ASN A 195 1.55 0.31 -7.57
N ILE A 196 2.69 -0.14 -7.07
CA ILE A 196 3.37 -1.34 -7.58
C ILE A 196 3.65 -2.32 -6.46
N MET A 197 3.74 -3.60 -6.82
CA MET A 197 4.22 -4.67 -5.96
C MET A 197 5.07 -5.64 -6.78
N PHE A 198 6.10 -6.20 -6.17
CA PHE A 198 6.89 -7.25 -6.79
C PHE A 198 6.45 -8.62 -6.27
N SER A 199 6.48 -9.63 -7.14
CA SER A 199 6.26 -11.03 -6.74
C SER A 199 7.29 -11.46 -5.70
N HIS A 200 6.96 -12.48 -4.91
CA HIS A 200 7.83 -12.96 -3.84
C HIS A 200 9.15 -13.55 -4.39
N ASP A 201 9.10 -14.17 -5.55
CA ASP A 201 10.27 -14.71 -6.27
C ASP A 201 11.07 -13.63 -7.03
N GLY A 202 10.59 -12.40 -7.03
CA GLY A 202 11.27 -11.24 -7.60
C GLY A 202 11.22 -11.13 -9.12
N ARG A 203 10.55 -12.05 -9.82
CA ARG A 203 10.54 -12.07 -11.30
C ARG A 203 9.52 -11.15 -11.95
N PHE A 204 8.50 -10.73 -11.21
CA PHE A 204 7.38 -9.98 -11.77
C PHE A 204 7.05 -8.74 -10.94
N MET A 205 6.60 -7.69 -11.62
CA MET A 205 6.04 -6.48 -11.01
C MET A 205 4.60 -6.29 -11.46
N TYR A 206 3.72 -6.03 -10.50
CA TYR A 206 2.31 -5.73 -10.72
C TYR A 206 2.08 -4.25 -10.45
N MET A 207 1.57 -3.52 -11.43
CA MET A 207 1.28 -2.09 -11.35
C MET A 207 -0.21 -1.86 -11.54
N ILE A 208 -0.84 -1.13 -10.63
CA ILE A 208 -2.23 -0.71 -10.83
C ILE A 208 -2.27 0.67 -11.51
N SER A 209 -3.03 0.74 -12.59
CA SER A 209 -3.31 1.97 -13.32
C SER A 209 -4.65 2.54 -12.87
N GLU A 210 -4.63 3.73 -12.26
CA GLU A 210 -5.82 4.37 -11.69
C GLU A 210 -6.86 4.70 -12.75
N LEU A 211 -6.45 5.36 -13.84
CA LEU A 211 -7.36 5.88 -14.87
C LEU A 211 -7.73 4.85 -15.93
N LYS A 212 -6.86 3.85 -16.21
CA LYS A 212 -7.21 2.76 -17.13
C LYS A 212 -8.03 1.66 -16.44
N ASN A 213 -8.06 1.65 -15.10
CA ASN A 213 -8.73 0.59 -14.34
C ASN A 213 -8.18 -0.79 -14.70
N GLU A 214 -6.86 -0.90 -14.75
CA GLU A 214 -6.16 -2.12 -15.15
C GLU A 214 -5.04 -2.45 -14.14
N ILE A 215 -4.71 -3.72 -14.04
CA ILE A 215 -3.46 -4.20 -13.47
C ILE A 215 -2.55 -4.56 -14.64
N TRP A 216 -1.36 -3.99 -14.66
CA TRP A 216 -0.32 -4.29 -15.64
C TRP A 216 0.72 -5.18 -15.00
N VAL A 217 1.05 -6.27 -15.66
CA VAL A 217 2.08 -7.21 -15.22
C VAL A 217 3.32 -7.01 -16.06
N TYR A 218 4.44 -6.81 -15.40
CA TYR A 218 5.75 -6.70 -16.04
C TYR A 218 6.63 -7.85 -15.57
N SER A 219 7.44 -8.43 -16.47
CA SER A 219 8.62 -9.17 -16.05
C SER A 219 9.66 -8.20 -15.50
N TYR A 220 10.48 -8.67 -14.56
CA TYR A 220 11.61 -7.94 -14.03
C TYR A 220 12.88 -8.78 -14.14
N ASP A 221 13.93 -8.20 -14.72
CA ASP A 221 15.25 -8.81 -14.82
C ASP A 221 16.34 -7.78 -14.53
N ASN A 222 17.35 -8.16 -13.76
CA ASN A 222 18.55 -7.37 -13.45
C ASN A 222 19.84 -8.17 -13.70
N SER A 223 19.79 -9.24 -14.46
CA SER A 223 20.94 -10.11 -14.72
C SER A 223 22.12 -9.40 -15.41
N THR A 224 21.83 -8.34 -16.15
CA THR A 224 22.82 -7.49 -16.81
C THR A 224 23.41 -6.40 -15.91
N GLY A 225 22.95 -6.29 -14.66
CA GLY A 225 23.26 -5.17 -13.76
C GLY A 225 22.52 -3.87 -14.10
N TYR A 226 21.50 -3.97 -14.95
CA TYR A 226 20.62 -2.88 -15.36
C TYR A 226 19.15 -3.34 -15.28
N PRO A 227 18.24 -2.59 -14.60
CA PRO A 227 16.88 -3.03 -14.38
C PRO A 227 16.08 -3.02 -15.67
N GLN A 228 15.49 -4.15 -16.02
CA GLN A 228 14.66 -4.30 -17.21
C GLN A 228 13.24 -4.65 -16.81
N PHE A 229 12.27 -3.97 -17.42
CA PHE A 229 10.83 -4.20 -17.22
C PHE A 229 10.16 -4.39 -18.57
N GLU A 230 9.55 -5.55 -18.79
CA GLU A 230 8.79 -5.84 -20.01
C GLU A 230 7.33 -6.08 -19.67
N LEU A 231 6.42 -5.35 -20.33
CA LEU A 231 4.98 -5.52 -20.13
C LEU A 231 4.51 -6.83 -20.76
N ILE A 232 4.01 -7.76 -19.93
CA ILE A 232 3.58 -9.10 -20.39
C ILE A 232 2.06 -9.29 -20.30
N GLN A 233 1.33 -8.49 -19.49
CA GLN A 233 -0.13 -8.57 -19.43
C GLN A 233 -0.75 -7.24 -19.02
N ARG A 234 -1.96 -6.98 -19.54
CA ARG A 234 -2.92 -6.00 -19.01
C ARG A 234 -4.22 -6.71 -18.71
N ILE A 235 -4.79 -6.50 -17.53
CA ILE A 235 -6.04 -7.11 -17.11
C ILE A 235 -6.90 -6.07 -16.39
N SER A 236 -8.18 -5.95 -16.78
CA SER A 236 -9.09 -4.99 -16.16
C SER A 236 -9.33 -5.32 -14.68
N SER A 237 -9.25 -4.30 -13.81
CA SER A 237 -9.62 -4.37 -12.40
C SER A 237 -11.12 -4.44 -12.17
N LEU A 238 -11.92 -4.14 -13.18
CA LEU A 238 -13.38 -4.05 -13.10
C LEU A 238 -14.08 -5.35 -13.47
N GLY A 239 -15.28 -5.53 -12.92
CA GLY A 239 -16.19 -6.60 -13.28
C GLY A 239 -16.90 -6.37 -14.64
N LYS A 240 -17.73 -7.33 -15.08
CA LYS A 240 -18.52 -7.19 -16.32
C LYS A 240 -19.58 -6.08 -16.23
N LYS A 241 -20.13 -5.87 -15.03
CA LYS A 241 -21.03 -4.76 -14.72
C LYS A 241 -20.27 -3.86 -13.73
N HIS A 242 -20.04 -2.63 -14.07
CA HIS A 242 -19.28 -1.68 -13.28
C HIS A 242 -19.78 -0.25 -13.47
N SER A 243 -19.41 0.65 -12.57
CA SER A 243 -19.62 2.08 -12.71
C SER A 243 -18.79 2.65 -13.89
N ASN A 244 -19.36 3.60 -14.61
CA ASN A 244 -18.63 4.32 -15.68
C ASN A 244 -17.57 5.28 -15.13
N VAL A 245 -17.69 5.69 -13.88
CA VAL A 245 -16.71 6.54 -13.18
C VAL A 245 -16.04 5.71 -12.12
N ASN A 246 -14.76 5.39 -12.33
CA ASN A 246 -13.97 4.61 -11.40
C ASN A 246 -12.51 5.05 -11.38
N ALA A 247 -11.86 4.79 -10.25
CA ALA A 247 -10.41 4.86 -10.08
C ALA A 247 -9.94 3.60 -9.36
N ALA A 248 -9.08 2.81 -10.00
CA ALA A 248 -8.45 1.67 -9.37
C ALA A 248 -7.40 2.17 -8.38
N MET A 249 -7.50 1.82 -7.08
CA MET A 249 -6.73 2.51 -6.07
C MET A 249 -5.63 1.68 -5.42
N ARG A 250 -5.97 0.53 -4.89
CA ARG A 250 -5.03 -0.30 -4.12
C ARG A 250 -4.69 -1.56 -4.88
N ILE A 251 -3.45 -2.01 -4.72
CA ILE A 251 -3.02 -3.36 -5.09
C ILE A 251 -2.30 -3.99 -3.90
N ARG A 252 -2.62 -5.24 -3.57
CA ARG A 252 -1.99 -6.03 -2.52
C ARG A 252 -1.87 -7.49 -2.94
N PHE A 253 -0.87 -8.19 -2.38
CA PHE A 253 -0.89 -9.65 -2.36
C PHE A 253 -1.75 -10.14 -1.21
N SER A 254 -2.37 -11.31 -1.40
CA SER A 254 -2.79 -12.16 -0.29
C SER A 254 -1.57 -12.61 0.52
N ARG A 255 -1.77 -13.01 1.76
CA ARG A 255 -0.64 -13.34 2.64
C ARG A 255 0.14 -14.57 2.18
N GLY A 256 -0.54 -15.54 1.56
CA GLY A 256 0.06 -16.71 0.92
C GLY A 256 0.66 -16.43 -0.47
N ASN A 257 0.59 -15.18 -0.95
CA ASN A 257 1.01 -14.76 -2.29
C ASN A 257 0.34 -15.51 -3.46
N ASN A 258 -0.82 -16.14 -3.22
CA ASN A 258 -1.57 -16.82 -4.27
C ASN A 258 -2.43 -15.88 -5.09
N TYR A 259 -2.80 -14.73 -4.53
CA TYR A 259 -3.72 -13.77 -5.13
C TYR A 259 -3.18 -12.36 -5.12
N VAL A 260 -3.49 -11.61 -6.18
CA VAL A 260 -3.47 -10.15 -6.21
C VAL A 260 -4.87 -9.63 -5.93
N LEU A 261 -4.97 -8.65 -5.04
CA LEU A 261 -6.18 -7.94 -4.67
C LEU A 261 -6.11 -6.51 -5.17
N CYS A 262 -7.24 -5.96 -5.61
CA CYS A 262 -7.36 -4.53 -5.90
C CYS A 262 -8.66 -3.95 -5.40
N SER A 263 -8.68 -2.63 -5.17
CA SER A 263 -9.90 -1.86 -4.85
C SER A 263 -10.23 -0.88 -5.97
N ASN A 264 -11.53 -0.66 -6.19
CA ASN A 264 -12.10 0.23 -7.20
C ASN A 264 -13.02 1.23 -6.51
N VAL A 265 -12.58 2.49 -6.36
CA VAL A 265 -13.25 3.45 -5.46
C VAL A 265 -14.55 4.02 -6.02
N GLY A 266 -14.70 4.16 -7.32
CA GLY A 266 -15.95 4.64 -7.93
C GLY A 266 -16.98 3.51 -8.12
N ASP A 267 -16.49 2.29 -8.39
CA ASP A 267 -17.31 1.09 -8.54
C ASP A 267 -17.67 0.46 -7.18
N ASN A 268 -17.00 0.89 -6.12
CA ASN A 268 -17.16 0.35 -4.76
C ASN A 268 -17.01 -1.17 -4.72
N SER A 269 -15.99 -1.69 -5.42
CA SER A 269 -15.71 -3.12 -5.55
C SER A 269 -14.29 -3.49 -5.17
N ALA A 270 -14.10 -4.77 -4.87
CA ALA A 270 -12.79 -5.41 -4.73
C ALA A 270 -12.63 -6.49 -5.78
N GLY A 271 -11.44 -6.54 -6.38
CA GLY A 271 -11.03 -7.57 -7.32
C GLY A 271 -10.07 -8.57 -6.68
N VAL A 272 -10.26 -9.85 -7.01
CA VAL A 272 -9.40 -10.97 -6.62
C VAL A 272 -8.89 -11.63 -7.90
N PHE A 273 -7.56 -11.79 -8.01
CA PHE A 273 -6.89 -12.37 -9.17
C PHE A 273 -5.93 -13.44 -8.70
N GLU A 274 -6.05 -14.64 -9.26
CA GLU A 274 -5.12 -15.75 -9.04
C GLU A 274 -3.82 -15.49 -9.80
N ILE A 275 -2.68 -15.81 -9.19
CA ILE A 275 -1.35 -15.66 -9.78
C ILE A 275 -0.89 -17.00 -10.33
N ASP A 276 -0.54 -17.05 -11.59
CA ASP A 276 0.28 -18.13 -12.14
C ASP A 276 1.75 -17.86 -11.78
N HIS A 277 2.28 -18.61 -10.84
CA HIS A 277 3.63 -18.42 -10.33
C HIS A 277 4.75 -18.72 -11.34
N GLU A 278 4.47 -19.45 -12.41
CA GLU A 278 5.47 -19.73 -13.44
C GLU A 278 5.61 -18.57 -14.41
N THR A 279 4.48 -18.01 -14.83
CA THR A 279 4.40 -16.96 -15.86
C THR A 279 4.19 -15.56 -15.31
N GLY A 280 3.81 -15.42 -14.03
CA GLY A 280 3.43 -14.16 -13.39
C GLY A 280 2.05 -13.65 -13.83
N LEU A 281 1.38 -14.32 -14.76
CA LEU A 281 0.11 -13.85 -15.29
C LEU A 281 -1.01 -13.95 -14.28
N LEU A 282 -1.95 -13.02 -14.39
CA LEU A 282 -3.12 -12.93 -13.53
C LEU A 282 -4.35 -13.52 -14.23
N LYS A 283 -5.10 -14.31 -13.48
CA LYS A 283 -6.43 -14.78 -13.87
C LYS A 283 -7.47 -14.19 -12.91
N LYS A 284 -8.45 -13.47 -13.46
CA LYS A 284 -9.52 -12.88 -12.66
C LYS A 284 -10.37 -13.95 -12.01
N VAL A 285 -10.43 -13.97 -10.67
CA VAL A 285 -11.32 -14.83 -9.88
C VAL A 285 -12.69 -14.19 -9.80
N CYS A 286 -12.77 -13.01 -9.20
CA CYS A 286 -14.01 -12.24 -9.11
C CYS A 286 -13.72 -10.74 -8.94
N VAL A 287 -14.73 -9.92 -9.23
CA VAL A 287 -14.80 -8.50 -8.84
C VAL A 287 -16.21 -8.26 -8.36
N LEU A 288 -16.37 -7.92 -7.09
CA LEU A 288 -17.67 -7.82 -6.43
C LEU A 288 -17.75 -6.59 -5.53
N PRO A 289 -18.95 -6.04 -5.31
CA PRO A 289 -19.15 -4.91 -4.39
C PRO A 289 -18.68 -5.21 -2.97
N VAL A 290 -18.09 -4.19 -2.32
CA VAL A 290 -17.55 -4.32 -0.95
C VAL A 290 -18.56 -3.93 0.15
N SER A 291 -19.81 -3.71 -0.21
CA SER A 291 -20.87 -3.31 0.74
C SER A 291 -20.47 -2.09 1.60
N GLY A 292 -19.79 -1.14 0.94
CA GLY A 292 -19.29 0.11 1.50
C GLY A 292 -18.91 1.08 0.39
N SER A 293 -18.57 2.30 0.74
CA SER A 293 -18.29 3.39 -0.20
C SER A 293 -16.85 3.84 -0.12
N TYR A 294 -16.23 4.01 -1.29
CA TYR A 294 -14.86 4.47 -1.47
C TYR A 294 -13.81 3.56 -0.79
N PRO A 295 -13.66 2.27 -1.26
CA PRO A 295 -12.71 1.32 -0.67
C PRO A 295 -11.25 1.74 -0.95
N LYS A 296 -10.62 2.39 0.01
CA LYS A 296 -9.22 2.85 -0.09
C LYS A 296 -8.21 1.75 0.10
N ASP A 297 -8.56 0.71 0.84
CA ASP A 297 -7.67 -0.43 1.07
C ASP A 297 -8.46 -1.73 1.07
N VAL A 298 -7.81 -2.80 0.69
CA VAL A 298 -8.35 -4.16 0.64
C VAL A 298 -7.25 -5.14 1.02
N GLY A 299 -7.59 -6.21 1.71
CA GLY A 299 -6.65 -7.25 2.06
C GLY A 299 -7.32 -8.56 2.43
N MET A 300 -6.52 -9.59 2.59
CA MET A 300 -6.94 -10.87 3.16
C MET A 300 -6.33 -11.08 4.54
N LEU A 301 -7.10 -11.68 5.43
CA LEU A 301 -6.59 -12.15 6.70
C LEU A 301 -5.67 -13.38 6.48
N PRO A 302 -4.78 -13.67 7.43
CA PRO A 302 -4.01 -14.91 7.41
C PRO A 302 -4.92 -16.14 7.19
N GLY A 303 -4.43 -17.12 6.43
CA GLY A 303 -5.24 -18.28 6.02
C GLY A 303 -6.14 -18.03 4.82
N GLU A 304 -6.21 -16.79 4.29
CA GLU A 304 -6.90 -16.40 3.05
C GLU A 304 -8.41 -16.73 3.01
N LYS A 305 -9.00 -17.07 4.15
CA LYS A 305 -10.43 -17.39 4.29
C LYS A 305 -11.31 -16.14 4.26
N TYR A 306 -10.77 -15.01 4.73
CA TYR A 306 -11.52 -13.76 4.85
C TYR A 306 -10.83 -12.63 4.11
N LEU A 307 -11.61 -11.92 3.29
CA LEU A 307 -11.22 -10.65 2.68
C LEU A 307 -11.81 -9.51 3.51
N TYR A 308 -11.07 -8.40 3.66
CA TYR A 308 -11.59 -7.18 4.25
C TYR A 308 -11.44 -6.00 3.30
N SER A 309 -12.35 -5.03 3.40
CA SER A 309 -12.29 -3.74 2.71
C SER A 309 -12.39 -2.60 3.70
N VAL A 310 -11.57 -1.58 3.49
CA VAL A 310 -11.53 -0.34 4.28
C VAL A 310 -12.23 0.75 3.50
N ASN A 311 -13.45 1.12 3.91
CA ASN A 311 -14.36 1.98 3.17
C ASN A 311 -14.36 3.38 3.77
N HIS A 312 -13.75 4.31 3.04
CA HIS A 312 -13.43 5.64 3.56
C HIS A 312 -14.66 6.51 3.82
N GLU A 313 -15.58 6.58 2.85
CA GLU A 313 -16.75 7.47 2.93
C GLU A 313 -17.80 6.98 3.91
N ASP A 314 -18.03 5.67 3.97
CA ASP A 314 -18.96 5.08 4.94
C ASP A 314 -18.37 4.99 6.35
N GLY A 315 -17.07 5.18 6.50
CA GLY A 315 -16.40 5.01 7.79
C GLY A 315 -16.50 3.59 8.32
N THR A 316 -16.23 2.58 7.47
CA THR A 316 -16.38 1.17 7.85
C THR A 316 -15.23 0.28 7.41
N ILE A 317 -15.07 -0.85 8.12
CA ILE A 317 -14.39 -2.04 7.63
C ILE A 317 -15.44 -3.11 7.40
N THR A 318 -15.53 -3.65 6.20
CA THR A 318 -16.41 -4.77 5.85
C THR A 318 -15.57 -6.04 5.67
N CYS A 319 -16.05 -7.17 6.17
CA CYS A 319 -15.41 -8.47 6.06
C CYS A 319 -16.28 -9.44 5.27
N PHE A 320 -15.60 -10.28 4.47
CA PHE A 320 -16.24 -11.23 3.56
C PHE A 320 -15.58 -12.59 3.71
N THR A 321 -16.40 -13.64 3.62
CA THR A 321 -15.91 -15.03 3.47
C THR A 321 -15.66 -15.31 2.01
N MET A 322 -14.47 -15.82 1.68
CA MET A 322 -14.13 -16.30 0.35
C MET A 322 -14.73 -17.68 0.09
N ASP A 323 -15.37 -17.85 -1.06
CA ASP A 323 -15.83 -19.13 -1.59
C ASP A 323 -15.04 -19.44 -2.87
N TYR A 324 -14.00 -20.22 -2.73
CA TYR A 324 -13.08 -20.56 -3.83
C TYR A 324 -13.69 -21.55 -4.83
N GLU A 325 -14.72 -22.30 -4.46
CA GLU A 325 -15.43 -23.19 -5.38
C GLU A 325 -16.34 -22.38 -6.33
N LYS A 326 -17.06 -21.40 -5.77
CA LYS A 326 -17.93 -20.50 -6.54
C LYS A 326 -17.21 -19.29 -7.12
N MET A 327 -15.91 -19.13 -6.78
CA MET A 327 -15.09 -17.99 -7.23
C MET A 327 -15.76 -16.63 -6.89
N CYS A 328 -16.17 -16.48 -5.64
CA CYS A 328 -16.83 -15.27 -5.13
C CYS A 328 -16.53 -15.04 -3.65
N PHE A 329 -16.95 -13.88 -3.15
CA PHE A 329 -16.97 -13.61 -1.72
C PHE A 329 -18.35 -13.07 -1.30
N SER A 330 -18.73 -13.30 -0.06
CA SER A 330 -20.01 -12.85 0.53
C SER A 330 -19.78 -12.21 1.88
N MET A 331 -20.63 -11.25 2.24
CA MET A 331 -20.57 -10.57 3.53
C MET A 331 -20.51 -11.57 4.67
N HIS A 332 -19.53 -11.42 5.55
CA HIS A 332 -19.28 -12.35 6.64
C HIS A 332 -19.98 -11.93 7.93
N CYS A 333 -19.88 -10.65 8.29
CA CYS A 333 -20.43 -10.09 9.52
C CYS A 333 -20.84 -8.62 9.31
N ALA A 334 -21.46 -8.02 10.32
CA ALA A 334 -21.78 -6.59 10.30
C ALA A 334 -20.52 -5.73 10.15
N PRO A 335 -20.59 -4.61 9.41
CA PRO A 335 -19.47 -3.68 9.27
C PRO A 335 -18.99 -3.16 10.62
N VAL A 336 -17.68 -2.97 10.75
CA VAL A 336 -17.05 -2.34 11.91
C VAL A 336 -16.85 -0.86 11.63
N HIS A 337 -17.32 0.01 12.52
CA HIS A 337 -17.23 1.46 12.33
C HIS A 337 -15.83 2.00 12.66
N VAL A 338 -15.28 2.81 11.75
CA VAL A 338 -14.00 3.53 11.88
C VAL A 338 -14.09 4.82 11.08
N ASP A 339 -14.03 5.98 11.72
CA ASP A 339 -14.14 7.26 11.02
C ASP A 339 -12.99 7.48 10.02
N GLN A 340 -13.32 7.84 8.77
CA GLN A 340 -12.40 8.25 7.71
C GLN A 340 -11.18 7.31 7.49
N PRO A 341 -11.36 5.96 7.47
CA PRO A 341 -10.23 5.04 7.37
C PRO A 341 -9.61 5.07 5.97
N ASN A 342 -8.27 4.91 5.92
CA ASN A 342 -7.51 4.98 4.66
C ASN A 342 -6.71 3.71 4.37
N CYS A 343 -6.22 3.05 5.40
CA CYS A 343 -5.36 1.87 5.27
C CYS A 343 -5.46 0.99 6.50
N CYS A 344 -5.13 -0.28 6.32
CA CYS A 344 -5.06 -1.26 7.41
C CYS A 344 -3.74 -2.04 7.29
N ALA A 345 -3.00 -2.13 8.39
CA ALA A 345 -1.83 -2.99 8.52
C ALA A 345 -2.03 -3.97 9.68
N ILE A 346 -1.71 -5.25 9.47
CA ILE A 346 -1.92 -6.31 10.46
C ILE A 346 -0.57 -6.88 10.88
N ALA A 347 -0.27 -6.77 12.18
CA ALA A 347 0.88 -7.39 12.83
C ALA A 347 0.51 -8.78 13.34
N GLU A 348 1.48 -9.69 13.26
CA GLU A 348 1.47 -10.99 13.92
C GLU A 348 2.37 -10.93 15.14
N LEU A 349 1.79 -11.12 16.32
CA LEU A 349 2.50 -11.02 17.58
C LEU A 349 2.77 -12.41 18.14
N SER A 350 4.02 -12.66 18.49
CA SER A 350 4.39 -13.87 19.24
C SER A 350 3.87 -13.73 20.68
N VAL A 351 2.98 -14.62 21.08
CA VAL A 351 2.61 -14.73 22.51
C VAL A 351 3.79 -15.39 23.22
N GLY A 352 4.51 -14.60 24.01
CA GLY A 352 5.64 -15.06 24.83
C GLY A 352 5.25 -16.08 25.90
#